data_77cc15b53b27ca8bf9f9872277102106
#
_entry.id   77cc15b53b27ca8bf9f9872277102106
#
_cell.length_a   1.000
_cell.length_b   1.000
_cell.length_c   1.000
_cell.angle_alpha   90.00
_cell.angle_beta   90.00
_cell.angle_gamma   90.00
#
_symmetry.space_group_name_H-M   'P 1'
#
loop_
_entity.id
_entity.type
_entity.pdbx_description
1 polymer ?
#
loop_
_entity_poly.entity_id
_entity_poly.type
_entity_poly.pdbx_seq_one_letter_code
_entity_poly.pdbx_strand_id
1 'polypeptide(L)'
;MQPPKIIAEIGCNHKGDMEIAKELIMTAATYCKVDVVKFQKRCNRELLTPEEYNAPHPHPENSYGKTYGEHREFLEFDLEQHRQLQQWCNEFGVEYSTSVWDLTSAKEICTLNPKLIKIPSACNLNKGLLDYLCNNFAGEIHLSFGMTTREEEENIVSFFEQKGRNKDLVIYDCTSGYPVPFEDICLLELTRLRELYANRVKAIGFSGHHLGIAVDSAAVALGAELIERHYTLDRTWKGTDHAASLEPDGVRKLARDCRAVAKALTYKQEDILDIEKVQRNKLKKNQVKW
;
A
#
# COMPACT_ATOMS: atom_id res chain seq x y z
N MET A 1 -5.16 -0.65 20.19
CA MET A 1 -4.37 -0.38 18.96
C MET A 1 -5.06 0.74 18.20
N GLN A 2 -4.32 1.65 17.55
CA GLN A 2 -4.95 2.62 16.66
C GLN A 2 -5.46 1.91 15.39
N PRO A 3 -6.55 2.39 14.76
CA PRO A 3 -7.01 1.83 13.50
C PRO A 3 -5.92 1.93 12.43
N PRO A 4 -5.72 0.86 11.60
CA PRO A 4 -4.72 0.92 10.54
C PRO A 4 -5.15 1.91 9.45
N LYS A 5 -4.17 2.56 8.82
CA LYS A 5 -4.40 3.32 7.58
C LYS A 5 -4.63 2.36 6.41
N ILE A 6 -5.66 2.60 5.63
CA ILE A 6 -5.99 1.80 4.45
C ILE A 6 -5.59 2.56 3.20
N ILE A 7 -4.76 1.95 2.38
CA ILE A 7 -4.21 2.52 1.15
C ILE A 7 -4.76 1.75 -0.04
N ALA A 8 -5.52 2.43 -0.89
CA ALA A 8 -5.97 1.90 -2.17
C ALA A 8 -4.94 2.23 -3.25
N GLU A 9 -4.20 1.21 -3.70
CA GLU A 9 -3.26 1.34 -4.81
C GLU A 9 -4.03 1.29 -6.13
N ILE A 10 -4.27 2.44 -6.72
CA ILE A 10 -4.85 2.55 -8.07
C ILE A 10 -3.80 2.12 -9.11
N GLY A 11 -2.53 2.45 -8.86
CA GLY A 11 -1.46 2.09 -9.77
C GLY A 11 -1.71 2.63 -11.17
N CYS A 12 -1.80 1.73 -12.15
CA CYS A 12 -2.16 2.04 -13.54
C CYS A 12 -3.60 1.63 -13.91
N ASN A 13 -4.43 1.27 -12.94
CA ASN A 13 -5.81 0.82 -13.18
C ASN A 13 -6.75 1.92 -13.71
N HIS A 14 -6.28 3.15 -13.78
CA HIS A 14 -6.94 4.28 -14.46
C HIS A 14 -6.87 4.20 -15.99
N LYS A 15 -6.12 3.25 -16.58
CA LYS A 15 -6.06 3.00 -18.04
C LYS A 15 -5.61 4.20 -18.87
N GLY A 16 -4.81 5.12 -18.31
CA GLY A 16 -4.40 6.36 -18.97
C GLY A 16 -5.51 7.43 -19.09
N ASP A 17 -6.64 7.24 -18.42
CA ASP A 17 -7.82 8.10 -18.50
C ASP A 17 -8.03 8.86 -17.19
N MET A 18 -8.04 10.19 -17.26
CA MET A 18 -8.20 11.06 -16.09
C MET A 18 -9.61 10.99 -15.48
N GLU A 19 -10.67 10.78 -16.27
CA GLU A 19 -12.03 10.65 -15.75
C GLU A 19 -12.19 9.33 -14.97
N ILE A 20 -11.61 8.25 -15.47
CA ILE A 20 -11.54 6.97 -14.72
C ILE A 20 -10.74 7.16 -13.43
N ALA A 21 -9.62 7.87 -13.49
CA ALA A 21 -8.81 8.16 -12.30
C ALA A 21 -9.60 8.95 -11.25
N LYS A 22 -10.38 9.95 -11.69
CA LYS A 22 -11.26 10.74 -10.81
C LYS A 22 -12.35 9.88 -10.16
N GLU A 23 -12.99 9.00 -10.93
CA GLU A 23 -14.00 8.07 -10.43
C GLU A 23 -13.42 7.09 -9.40
N LEU A 24 -12.20 6.56 -9.67
CA LEU A 24 -11.45 5.72 -8.74
C LEU A 24 -11.21 6.46 -7.42
N ILE A 25 -10.72 7.71 -7.45
CA ILE A 25 -10.49 8.53 -6.26
C ILE A 25 -11.79 8.75 -5.49
N MET A 26 -12.83 9.23 -6.18
CA MET A 26 -14.12 9.53 -5.56
C MET A 26 -14.71 8.30 -4.88
N THR A 27 -14.72 7.16 -5.55
CA THR A 27 -15.27 5.91 -5.03
C THR A 27 -14.43 5.38 -3.85
N ALA A 28 -13.11 5.42 -3.95
CA ALA A 28 -12.22 5.02 -2.85
C ALA A 28 -12.45 5.89 -1.59
N ALA A 29 -12.58 7.19 -1.75
CA ALA A 29 -12.81 8.13 -0.66
C ALA A 29 -14.21 8.01 -0.06
N THR A 30 -15.25 8.08 -0.90
CA THR A 30 -16.63 8.27 -0.45
C THR A 30 -17.34 6.97 -0.10
N TYR A 31 -17.09 5.91 -0.87
CA TYR A 31 -17.71 4.59 -0.67
C TYR A 31 -16.81 3.62 0.11
N CYS A 32 -15.56 3.46 -0.31
CA CYS A 32 -14.66 2.51 0.33
C CYS A 32 -14.12 3.02 1.67
N LYS A 33 -14.10 4.34 1.90
CA LYS A 33 -13.61 4.99 3.13
C LYS A 33 -12.14 4.67 3.40
N VAL A 34 -11.31 4.67 2.36
CA VAL A 34 -9.86 4.55 2.51
C VAL A 34 -9.25 5.85 3.04
N ASP A 35 -8.03 5.76 3.56
CA ASP A 35 -7.32 6.92 4.10
C ASP A 35 -6.41 7.54 3.04
N VAL A 36 -5.89 6.72 2.12
CA VAL A 36 -4.94 7.13 1.07
C VAL A 36 -5.32 6.46 -0.25
N VAL A 37 -5.22 7.19 -1.35
CA VAL A 37 -5.16 6.62 -2.70
C VAL A 37 -3.75 6.80 -3.26
N LYS A 38 -3.24 5.77 -3.95
CA LYS A 38 -1.89 5.77 -4.46
C LYS A 38 -1.86 5.44 -5.95
N PHE A 39 -1.04 6.20 -6.67
CA PHE A 39 -0.75 6.05 -8.08
C PHE A 39 0.68 5.57 -8.31
N GLN A 40 1.13 5.58 -9.57
CA GLN A 40 2.51 5.31 -9.94
C GLN A 40 3.02 6.44 -10.83
N LYS A 41 4.31 6.77 -10.70
CA LYS A 41 5.01 7.71 -11.56
C LYS A 41 6.33 7.11 -11.99
N ARG A 42 6.54 7.03 -13.30
CA ARG A 42 7.72 6.41 -13.92
C ARG A 42 8.24 7.28 -15.07
N CYS A 43 9.54 7.39 -15.20
CA CYS A 43 10.19 7.87 -16.39
C CYS A 43 10.68 6.67 -17.21
N ASN A 44 9.93 6.25 -18.23
CA ASN A 44 10.22 5.03 -18.98
C ASN A 44 11.59 5.09 -19.70
N ARG A 45 12.07 6.27 -20.06
CA ARG A 45 13.41 6.48 -20.65
C ARG A 45 14.55 6.24 -19.66
N GLU A 46 14.31 6.41 -18.37
CA GLU A 46 15.27 6.10 -17.31
C GLU A 46 15.24 4.63 -16.90
N LEU A 47 14.06 4.00 -17.00
CA LEU A 47 13.82 2.65 -16.51
C LEU A 47 14.00 1.53 -17.55
N LEU A 48 13.87 1.84 -18.83
CA LEU A 48 13.94 0.85 -19.91
C LEU A 48 15.14 1.09 -20.81
N THR A 49 15.86 0.02 -21.14
CA THR A 49 16.81 0.06 -22.25
C THR A 49 16.05 0.22 -23.59
N PRO A 50 16.71 0.66 -24.67
CA PRO A 50 16.07 0.70 -25.98
C PRO A 50 15.51 -0.65 -26.44
N GLU A 51 16.17 -1.76 -26.09
CA GLU A 51 15.75 -3.12 -26.40
C GLU A 51 14.45 -3.49 -25.64
N GLU A 52 14.40 -3.21 -24.33
CA GLU A 52 13.21 -3.44 -23.50
C GLU A 52 12.04 -2.54 -23.93
N TYR A 53 12.31 -1.28 -24.28
CA TYR A 53 11.28 -0.36 -24.76
C TYR A 53 10.62 -0.87 -26.03
N ASN A 54 11.42 -1.39 -26.99
CA ASN A 54 10.94 -1.87 -28.28
C ASN A 54 10.48 -3.33 -28.27
N ALA A 55 10.68 -4.05 -27.17
CA ALA A 55 10.21 -5.43 -27.03
C ALA A 55 8.67 -5.51 -27.08
N PRO A 56 8.07 -6.62 -27.57
CA PRO A 56 6.64 -6.83 -27.45
C PRO A 56 6.24 -6.97 -25.98
N HIS A 57 5.03 -6.57 -25.65
CA HIS A 57 4.51 -6.77 -24.30
C HIS A 57 4.40 -8.28 -23.99
N PRO A 58 4.86 -8.78 -22.81
CA PRO A 58 4.81 -10.19 -22.45
C PRO A 58 3.40 -10.81 -22.52
N HIS A 59 2.39 -9.97 -22.27
CA HIS A 59 0.96 -10.32 -22.35
C HIS A 59 0.26 -9.38 -23.32
N PRO A 60 0.25 -9.69 -24.64
CA PRO A 60 -0.29 -8.80 -25.66
C PRO A 60 -1.77 -8.40 -25.43
N GLU A 61 -2.57 -9.29 -24.82
CA GLU A 61 -3.95 -9.04 -24.45
C GLU A 61 -4.12 -7.86 -23.48
N ASN A 62 -3.11 -7.59 -22.66
CA ASN A 62 -3.09 -6.51 -21.68
C ASN A 62 -2.39 -5.24 -22.20
N SER A 63 -1.83 -5.27 -23.42
CA SER A 63 -1.03 -4.17 -23.94
C SER A 63 -1.87 -3.02 -24.50
N TYR A 64 -1.52 -1.79 -24.13
CA TYR A 64 -2.05 -0.54 -24.68
C TYR A 64 -1.18 0.06 -25.80
N GLY A 65 -0.13 -0.62 -26.24
CA GLY A 65 0.79 -0.19 -27.28
C GLY A 65 1.27 -1.36 -28.12
N LYS A 66 2.03 -1.08 -29.18
CA LYS A 66 2.69 -2.10 -30.01
C LYS A 66 3.94 -2.67 -29.34
N THR A 67 4.60 -1.86 -28.52
CA THR A 67 5.77 -2.22 -27.75
C THR A 67 5.50 -2.08 -26.24
N TYR A 68 6.36 -2.65 -25.43
CA TYR A 68 6.30 -2.53 -23.98
C TYR A 68 6.45 -1.07 -23.52
N GLY A 69 7.35 -0.33 -24.17
CA GLY A 69 7.53 1.10 -23.90
C GLY A 69 6.29 1.94 -24.22
N GLU A 70 5.68 1.73 -25.40
CA GLU A 70 4.43 2.42 -25.76
C GLU A 70 3.29 2.09 -24.79
N HIS A 71 3.17 0.82 -24.37
CA HIS A 71 2.21 0.42 -23.34
C HIS A 71 2.42 1.20 -22.04
N ARG A 72 3.66 1.29 -21.57
CA ARG A 72 3.96 2.01 -20.32
C ARG A 72 3.71 3.51 -20.46
N GLU A 73 4.09 4.12 -21.59
CA GLU A 73 3.84 5.55 -21.82
C GLU A 73 2.35 5.90 -21.89
N PHE A 74 1.53 5.01 -22.47
CA PHE A 74 0.07 5.20 -22.50
C PHE A 74 -0.53 5.27 -21.09
N LEU A 75 0.05 4.54 -20.14
CA LEU A 75 -0.42 4.47 -18.76
C LEU A 75 0.22 5.51 -17.83
N GLU A 76 1.19 6.30 -18.30
CA GLU A 76 1.83 7.31 -17.45
C GLU A 76 1.05 8.63 -17.48
N PHE A 77 0.87 9.20 -16.30
CA PHE A 77 0.43 10.57 -16.15
C PHE A 77 1.61 11.53 -16.00
N ASP A 78 1.50 12.70 -16.61
CA ASP A 78 2.48 13.76 -16.43
C ASP A 78 2.33 14.50 -15.09
N LEU A 79 3.22 15.44 -14.81
CA LEU A 79 3.24 16.16 -13.54
C LEU A 79 1.95 16.97 -13.30
N GLU A 80 1.39 17.60 -14.35
CA GLU A 80 0.17 18.39 -14.23
C GLU A 80 -1.04 17.49 -13.98
N GLN A 81 -1.09 16.32 -14.60
CA GLN A 81 -2.09 15.31 -14.31
C GLN A 81 -1.98 14.83 -12.86
N HIS A 82 -0.78 14.56 -12.34
CA HIS A 82 -0.57 14.24 -10.93
C HIS A 82 -0.99 15.38 -9.98
N ARG A 83 -0.77 16.64 -10.36
CA ARG A 83 -1.28 17.80 -9.63
C ARG A 83 -2.81 17.80 -9.56
N GLN A 84 -3.46 17.50 -10.68
CA GLN A 84 -4.92 17.39 -10.75
C GLN A 84 -5.44 16.22 -9.91
N LEU A 85 -4.75 15.07 -9.91
CA LEU A 85 -5.10 13.93 -9.02
C LEU A 85 -5.02 14.33 -7.55
N GLN A 86 -3.96 15.04 -7.15
CA GLN A 86 -3.82 15.54 -5.78
C GLN A 86 -4.94 16.53 -5.40
N GLN A 87 -5.33 17.40 -6.33
CA GLN A 87 -6.46 18.31 -6.12
C GLN A 87 -7.77 17.54 -5.89
N TRP A 88 -8.10 16.56 -6.73
CA TRP A 88 -9.30 15.73 -6.54
C TRP A 88 -9.26 14.94 -5.23
N CYS A 89 -8.10 14.43 -4.83
CA CYS A 89 -7.96 13.78 -3.53
C CYS A 89 -8.32 14.73 -2.39
N ASN A 90 -7.86 15.98 -2.44
CA ASN A 90 -8.20 17.01 -1.45
C ASN A 90 -9.71 17.33 -1.47
N GLU A 91 -10.32 17.45 -2.66
CA GLU A 91 -11.76 17.71 -2.82
C GLU A 91 -12.62 16.59 -2.22
N PHE A 92 -12.23 15.32 -2.40
CA PHE A 92 -12.94 14.17 -1.85
C PHE A 92 -12.52 13.79 -0.43
N GLY A 93 -11.55 14.49 0.16
CA GLY A 93 -11.12 14.27 1.54
C GLY A 93 -10.32 12.98 1.77
N VAL A 94 -9.53 12.56 0.78
CA VAL A 94 -8.61 11.43 0.87
C VAL A 94 -7.18 11.89 0.60
N GLU A 95 -6.19 11.22 1.19
CA GLU A 95 -4.79 11.58 1.02
C GLU A 95 -4.25 11.05 -0.32
N TYR A 96 -3.57 11.93 -1.08
CA TYR A 96 -2.88 11.56 -2.32
C TYR A 96 -1.50 11.01 -2.02
N SER A 97 -1.12 9.95 -2.74
CA SER A 97 0.23 9.40 -2.81
C SER A 97 0.55 8.86 -4.20
N THR A 98 1.82 8.61 -4.44
CA THR A 98 2.29 7.90 -5.63
C THR A 98 3.56 7.12 -5.35
N SER A 99 3.75 6.03 -6.08
CA SER A 99 5.02 5.30 -6.12
C SER A 99 5.94 5.96 -7.12
N VAL A 100 7.17 6.31 -6.73
CA VAL A 100 8.21 6.80 -7.63
C VAL A 100 9.20 5.68 -7.92
N TRP A 101 9.49 5.46 -9.20
CA TRP A 101 10.30 4.32 -9.66
C TRP A 101 11.73 4.70 -10.02
N ASP A 102 11.97 6.00 -10.19
CA ASP A 102 13.22 6.56 -10.69
C ASP A 102 13.47 7.96 -10.13
N LEU A 103 14.66 8.49 -10.36
CA LEU A 103 15.08 9.78 -9.84
C LEU A 103 14.31 10.95 -10.46
N THR A 104 13.99 10.87 -11.75
CA THR A 104 13.20 11.90 -12.46
C THR A 104 11.80 11.99 -11.85
N SER A 105 11.13 10.85 -11.69
CA SER A 105 9.81 10.77 -11.05
C SER A 105 9.82 11.30 -9.62
N ALA A 106 10.86 10.98 -8.83
CA ALA A 106 11.01 11.51 -7.48
C ALA A 106 11.14 13.03 -7.46
N LYS A 107 11.97 13.60 -8.36
CA LYS A 107 12.14 15.05 -8.48
C LYS A 107 10.83 15.75 -8.82
N GLU A 108 10.08 15.23 -9.79
CA GLU A 108 8.78 15.77 -10.18
C GLU A 108 7.77 15.73 -9.03
N ILE A 109 7.59 14.58 -8.41
CA ILE A 109 6.60 14.40 -7.35
C ILE A 109 6.93 15.18 -6.07
N CYS A 110 8.21 15.34 -5.74
CA CYS A 110 8.60 16.20 -4.62
C CYS A 110 8.11 17.65 -4.78
N THR A 111 7.96 18.17 -6.03
CA THR A 111 7.41 19.51 -6.26
C THR A 111 5.94 19.67 -5.88
N LEU A 112 5.19 18.55 -5.83
CA LEU A 112 3.79 18.54 -5.38
C LEU A 112 3.68 18.51 -3.85
N ASN A 113 4.78 18.23 -3.15
CA ASN A 113 4.87 18.14 -1.71
C ASN A 113 3.73 17.28 -1.07
N PRO A 114 3.53 16.02 -1.53
CA PRO A 114 2.55 15.14 -0.91
C PRO A 114 2.95 14.81 0.53
N LYS A 115 2.04 14.29 1.35
CA LYS A 115 2.39 13.88 2.72
C LYS A 115 3.27 12.64 2.77
N LEU A 116 3.12 11.74 1.79
CA LEU A 116 3.91 10.51 1.68
C LEU A 116 4.24 10.19 0.22
N ILE A 117 5.41 9.60 0.03
CA ILE A 117 5.88 9.04 -1.26
C ILE A 117 6.23 7.57 -1.03
N LYS A 118 5.86 6.70 -1.99
CA LYS A 118 6.19 5.27 -1.94
C LYS A 118 7.36 4.92 -2.84
N ILE A 119 8.25 4.08 -2.34
CA ILE A 119 9.28 3.37 -3.10
C ILE A 119 8.81 1.93 -3.25
N PRO A 120 8.50 1.45 -4.47
CA PRO A 120 8.08 0.08 -4.67
C PRO A 120 9.24 -0.89 -4.48
N SER A 121 8.94 -2.18 -4.26
CA SER A 121 9.95 -3.24 -4.07
C SER A 121 11.00 -3.28 -5.19
N ALA A 122 10.59 -2.99 -6.42
CA ALA A 122 11.50 -3.00 -7.58
C ALA A 122 12.62 -1.93 -7.52
N CYS A 123 12.46 -0.89 -6.70
CA CYS A 123 13.37 0.25 -6.65
C CYS A 123 13.99 0.47 -5.25
N ASN A 124 13.72 -0.41 -4.30
CA ASN A 124 14.12 -0.22 -2.91
C ASN A 124 15.64 -0.27 -2.66
N LEU A 125 16.40 -0.79 -3.61
CA LEU A 125 17.88 -0.79 -3.61
C LEU A 125 18.51 0.36 -4.42
N ASN A 126 17.70 1.21 -5.04
CA ASN A 126 18.21 2.36 -5.80
C ASN A 126 18.71 3.45 -4.83
N LYS A 127 19.98 3.36 -4.45
CA LYS A 127 20.60 4.28 -3.47
C LYS A 127 20.50 5.74 -3.88
N GLY A 128 20.57 6.06 -5.18
CA GLY A 128 20.43 7.44 -5.67
C GLY A 128 19.02 7.99 -5.42
N LEU A 129 17.99 7.17 -5.62
CA LEU A 129 16.60 7.49 -5.34
C LEU A 129 16.37 7.68 -3.82
N LEU A 130 16.88 6.75 -3.00
CA LEU A 130 16.77 6.82 -1.54
C LEU A 130 17.46 8.09 -1.01
N ASP A 131 18.69 8.36 -1.46
CA ASP A 131 19.47 9.54 -1.05
C ASP A 131 18.76 10.84 -1.42
N TYR A 132 18.23 10.91 -2.65
CA TYR A 132 17.49 12.08 -3.10
C TYR A 132 16.27 12.36 -2.22
N LEU A 133 15.45 11.36 -1.94
CA LEU A 133 14.25 11.53 -1.11
C LEU A 133 14.60 11.90 0.33
N CYS A 134 15.63 11.28 0.91
CA CYS A 134 16.10 11.64 2.26
C CYS A 134 16.51 13.12 2.37
N ASN A 135 17.12 13.67 1.33
CA ASN A 135 17.67 15.03 1.35
C ASN A 135 16.67 16.10 0.88
N ASN A 136 15.66 15.75 0.07
CA ASN A 136 14.82 16.72 -0.63
C ASN A 136 13.32 16.58 -0.35
N PHE A 137 12.89 15.57 0.38
CA PHE A 137 11.49 15.34 0.69
C PHE A 137 11.27 15.32 2.20
N ALA A 138 10.38 16.18 2.71
CA ALA A 138 10.14 16.32 4.15
C ALA A 138 9.04 15.38 4.70
N GLY A 139 8.25 14.74 3.81
CA GLY A 139 7.16 13.85 4.20
C GLY A 139 7.60 12.43 4.54
N GLU A 140 6.62 11.54 4.75
CA GLU A 140 6.84 10.12 5.03
C GLU A 140 7.34 9.39 3.79
N ILE A 141 8.36 8.56 3.94
CA ILE A 141 8.88 7.69 2.89
C ILE A 141 8.42 6.28 3.19
N HIS A 142 7.56 5.74 2.33
CA HIS A 142 7.06 4.39 2.42
C HIS A 142 7.88 3.47 1.51
N LEU A 143 8.28 2.28 1.98
CA LEU A 143 9.14 1.37 1.23
C LEU A 143 8.72 -0.09 1.44
N SER A 144 8.53 -0.85 0.35
CA SER A 144 8.21 -2.27 0.41
C SER A 144 9.44 -3.15 0.31
N PHE A 145 9.46 -4.25 1.09
CA PHE A 145 10.55 -5.22 1.16
C PHE A 145 10.37 -6.46 0.27
N GLY A 146 9.45 -6.43 -0.71
CA GLY A 146 9.37 -7.51 -1.69
C GLY A 146 10.69 -7.68 -2.46
N MET A 147 11.05 -8.91 -2.80
CA MET A 147 12.31 -9.24 -3.52
C MET A 147 13.58 -8.73 -2.82
N THR A 148 13.58 -8.65 -1.49
CA THR A 148 14.66 -8.07 -0.69
C THR A 148 15.20 -9.12 0.26
N THR A 149 16.50 -9.28 0.34
CA THR A 149 17.15 -10.16 1.32
C THR A 149 17.16 -9.50 2.71
N ARG A 150 17.32 -10.29 3.77
CA ARG A 150 17.41 -9.77 5.14
C ARG A 150 18.59 -8.82 5.37
N GLU A 151 19.70 -9.04 4.66
CA GLU A 151 20.86 -8.14 4.70
C GLU A 151 20.52 -6.80 4.02
N GLU A 152 19.82 -6.83 2.90
CA GLU A 152 19.38 -5.62 2.20
C GLU A 152 18.36 -4.84 3.03
N GLU A 153 17.40 -5.50 3.71
CA GLU A 153 16.48 -4.86 4.65
C GLU A 153 17.22 -4.06 5.71
N GLU A 154 18.22 -4.70 6.37
CA GLU A 154 19.05 -4.06 7.38
C GLU A 154 19.84 -2.88 6.82
N ASN A 155 20.41 -3.05 5.62
CA ASN A 155 21.15 -1.99 4.94
C ASN A 155 20.26 -0.78 4.62
N ILE A 156 19.02 -1.00 4.18
CA ILE A 156 18.05 0.07 3.92
C ILE A 156 17.72 0.81 5.21
N VAL A 157 17.33 0.11 6.27
CA VAL A 157 16.97 0.77 7.54
C VAL A 157 18.15 1.54 8.12
N SER A 158 19.34 0.93 8.13
CA SER A 158 20.58 1.59 8.59
C SER A 158 20.93 2.82 7.74
N PHE A 159 20.69 2.79 6.43
CA PHE A 159 20.87 3.95 5.57
C PHE A 159 19.95 5.11 5.99
N PHE A 160 18.67 4.85 6.26
CA PHE A 160 17.73 5.88 6.73
C PHE A 160 18.11 6.40 8.12
N GLU A 161 18.63 5.56 9.01
CA GLU A 161 19.17 5.97 10.31
C GLU A 161 20.36 6.92 10.16
N GLN A 162 21.32 6.58 9.29
CA GLN A 162 22.48 7.44 8.99
C GLN A 162 22.06 8.80 8.42
N LYS A 163 20.95 8.85 7.69
CA LYS A 163 20.35 10.09 7.17
C LYS A 163 19.50 10.84 8.19
N GLY A 164 19.25 10.29 9.36
CA GLY A 164 18.34 10.86 10.38
C GLY A 164 16.88 10.87 9.93
N ARG A 165 16.49 10.00 8.97
CA ARG A 165 15.16 9.94 8.36
C ARG A 165 14.41 8.64 8.67
N ASN A 166 14.96 7.80 9.54
CA ASN A 166 14.34 6.52 9.92
C ASN A 166 12.97 6.70 10.63
N LYS A 167 12.73 7.82 11.30
CA LYS A 167 11.43 8.14 11.93
C LYS A 167 10.38 8.69 10.95
N ASP A 168 10.76 8.88 9.69
CA ASP A 168 9.84 9.17 8.59
C ASP A 168 9.68 7.94 7.67
N LEU A 169 10.42 6.86 7.90
CA LEU A 169 10.39 5.63 7.11
C LEU A 169 9.25 4.70 7.59
N VAL A 170 8.37 4.32 6.67
CA VAL A 170 7.38 3.25 6.84
C VAL A 170 7.80 2.08 5.96
N ILE A 171 7.99 0.90 6.55
CA ILE A 171 8.35 -0.32 5.82
C ILE A 171 7.15 -1.24 5.68
N TYR A 172 7.10 -2.02 4.59
CA TYR A 172 6.01 -2.96 4.34
C TYR A 172 6.54 -4.38 4.17
N ASP A 173 5.95 -5.31 4.93
CA ASP A 173 5.95 -6.71 4.57
C ASP A 173 5.21 -6.89 3.24
N CYS A 174 5.88 -7.52 2.27
CA CYS A 174 5.38 -7.63 0.90
C CYS A 174 6.03 -8.83 0.19
N THR A 175 5.21 -9.67 -0.43
CA THR A 175 5.64 -10.65 -1.42
C THR A 175 5.25 -10.16 -2.80
N SER A 176 6.24 -10.04 -3.71
CA SER A 176 6.03 -9.55 -5.07
C SER A 176 5.59 -10.70 -5.99
N GLY A 177 4.30 -10.86 -6.15
CA GLY A 177 3.61 -11.80 -7.04
C GLY A 177 2.19 -11.30 -7.31
N TYR A 178 1.60 -11.60 -8.48
CA TYR A 178 0.33 -11.00 -8.90
C TYR A 178 -0.59 -12.02 -9.59
N PRO A 179 -1.45 -12.77 -8.85
CA PRO A 179 -1.61 -12.82 -7.40
C PRO A 179 -0.57 -13.70 -6.69
N VAL A 180 -0.39 -13.48 -5.38
CA VAL A 180 0.43 -14.33 -4.50
C VAL A 180 -0.42 -15.49 -3.97
N PRO A 181 0.03 -16.76 -4.10
CA PRO A 181 -0.57 -17.90 -3.39
C PRO A 181 -0.52 -17.70 -1.87
N PHE A 182 -1.46 -18.29 -1.13
CA PHE A 182 -1.54 -18.07 0.32
C PHE A 182 -0.30 -18.55 1.08
N GLU A 183 0.29 -19.66 0.66
CA GLU A 183 1.52 -20.23 1.22
C GLU A 183 2.76 -19.34 1.06
N ASP A 184 2.79 -18.49 0.03
CA ASP A 184 3.90 -17.60 -0.29
C ASP A 184 3.74 -16.18 0.30
N ILE A 185 2.63 -15.89 0.98
CA ILE A 185 2.42 -14.60 1.66
C ILE A 185 3.41 -14.42 2.81
N CYS A 186 3.76 -15.52 3.48
CA CYS A 186 4.70 -15.54 4.61
C CYS A 186 4.37 -14.54 5.72
N LEU A 187 3.08 -14.42 6.08
CA LEU A 187 2.55 -13.38 6.95
C LEU A 187 3.26 -13.21 8.31
N LEU A 188 3.95 -14.25 8.79
CA LEU A 188 4.75 -14.16 10.02
C LEU A 188 6.02 -13.30 9.86
N GLU A 189 6.43 -12.96 8.65
CA GLU A 189 7.50 -12.00 8.42
C GLU A 189 7.12 -10.61 8.99
N LEU A 190 5.84 -10.28 9.03
CA LEU A 190 5.37 -9.07 9.71
C LEU A 190 5.77 -9.04 11.20
N THR A 191 5.67 -10.19 11.90
CA THR A 191 6.11 -10.30 13.29
C THR A 191 7.62 -10.12 13.40
N ARG A 192 8.39 -10.77 12.52
CA ARG A 192 9.86 -10.60 12.45
C ARG A 192 10.26 -9.14 12.21
N LEU A 193 9.65 -8.48 11.25
CA LEU A 193 9.94 -7.06 10.96
C LEU A 193 9.63 -6.17 12.17
N ARG A 194 8.54 -6.45 12.88
CA ARG A 194 8.18 -5.70 14.10
C ARG A 194 9.20 -5.91 15.22
N GLU A 195 9.65 -7.13 15.44
CA GLU A 195 10.68 -7.44 16.46
C GLU A 195 11.99 -6.70 16.16
N LEU A 196 12.40 -6.64 14.89
CA LEU A 196 13.66 -6.03 14.47
C LEU A 196 13.59 -4.51 14.34
N TYR A 197 12.49 -3.96 13.80
CA TYR A 197 12.46 -2.60 13.29
C TYR A 197 11.41 -1.67 13.92
N ALA A 198 10.45 -2.15 14.72
CA ALA A 198 9.38 -1.28 15.25
C ALA A 198 9.89 -0.06 16.03
N ASN A 199 11.02 -0.20 16.74
CA ASN A 199 11.65 0.90 17.46
C ASN A 199 12.61 1.74 16.59
N ARG A 200 12.88 1.32 15.37
CA ARG A 200 13.86 1.94 14.47
C ARG A 200 13.18 2.78 13.37
N VAL A 201 12.01 2.37 12.91
CA VAL A 201 11.24 3.04 11.85
C VAL A 201 10.01 3.75 12.41
N LYS A 202 9.25 4.42 11.55
CA LYS A 202 8.01 5.12 11.91
C LYS A 202 6.85 4.15 12.16
N ALA A 203 6.64 3.23 11.22
CA ALA A 203 5.55 2.26 11.27
C ALA A 203 5.86 1.05 10.35
N ILE A 204 5.11 -0.03 10.55
CA ILE A 204 5.23 -1.25 9.74
C ILE A 204 3.86 -1.59 9.18
N GLY A 205 3.77 -1.70 7.85
CA GLY A 205 2.57 -2.03 7.10
C GLY A 205 2.64 -3.40 6.44
N PHE A 206 1.54 -3.78 5.82
CA PHE A 206 1.41 -4.96 4.96
C PHE A 206 0.92 -4.52 3.59
N SER A 207 1.64 -4.91 2.53
CA SER A 207 1.26 -4.69 1.13
C SER A 207 0.94 -6.03 0.48
N GLY A 208 -0.36 -6.35 0.36
CA GLY A 208 -0.83 -7.66 -0.02
C GLY A 208 -1.27 -7.75 -1.49
N HIS A 209 -0.87 -8.84 -2.17
CA HIS A 209 -1.22 -9.12 -3.58
C HIS A 209 -2.00 -10.45 -3.72
N HIS A 210 -2.55 -10.98 -2.63
CA HIS A 210 -3.34 -12.20 -2.58
C HIS A 210 -4.81 -11.95 -2.96
N LEU A 211 -5.55 -13.02 -3.25
CA LEU A 211 -6.99 -12.95 -3.50
C LEU A 211 -7.78 -12.88 -2.19
N GLY A 212 -8.87 -12.10 -2.18
CA GLY A 212 -9.70 -11.92 -0.98
C GLY A 212 -9.12 -10.93 0.03
N ILE A 213 -9.67 -10.89 1.24
CA ILE A 213 -9.35 -9.87 2.28
C ILE A 213 -9.09 -10.48 3.67
N ALA A 214 -9.12 -11.80 3.81
CA ALA A 214 -8.98 -12.43 5.13
C ALA A 214 -7.59 -12.22 5.74
N VAL A 215 -6.56 -12.29 4.91
CA VAL A 215 -5.16 -12.12 5.34
C VAL A 215 -4.88 -10.70 5.83
N ASP A 216 -5.54 -9.70 5.26
CA ASP A 216 -5.38 -8.30 5.69
C ASP A 216 -5.83 -8.11 7.15
N SER A 217 -6.93 -8.75 7.55
CA SER A 217 -7.40 -8.73 8.94
C SER A 217 -6.43 -9.44 9.88
N ALA A 218 -5.82 -10.54 9.43
CA ALA A 218 -4.78 -11.23 10.19
C ALA A 218 -3.50 -10.37 10.29
N ALA A 219 -3.11 -9.67 9.23
CA ALA A 219 -1.99 -8.73 9.27
C ALA A 219 -2.19 -7.64 10.34
N VAL A 220 -3.40 -7.08 10.45
CA VAL A 220 -3.74 -6.13 11.53
C VAL A 220 -3.61 -6.79 12.91
N ALA A 221 -4.06 -8.04 13.06
CA ALA A 221 -3.93 -8.77 14.33
C ALA A 221 -2.45 -9.03 14.70
N LEU A 222 -1.59 -9.22 13.71
CA LEU A 222 -0.12 -9.31 13.89
C LEU A 222 0.55 -7.95 14.05
N GLY A 223 -0.20 -6.85 13.97
CA GLY A 223 0.25 -5.51 14.28
C GLY A 223 0.64 -4.65 13.09
N ALA A 224 0.15 -4.95 11.89
CA ALA A 224 0.25 -4.02 10.76
C ALA A 224 -0.49 -2.71 11.07
N GLU A 225 0.19 -1.60 10.88
CA GLU A 225 -0.34 -0.25 11.11
C GLU A 225 -0.90 0.38 9.82
N LEU A 226 -0.51 -0.17 8.66
CA LEU A 226 -1.00 0.23 7.35
C LEU A 226 -1.30 -1.03 6.52
N ILE A 227 -2.38 -0.98 5.74
CA ILE A 227 -2.75 -2.04 4.79
C ILE A 227 -2.84 -1.42 3.41
N GLU A 228 -2.04 -1.94 2.47
CA GLU A 228 -2.03 -1.49 1.08
C GLU A 228 -2.53 -2.61 0.16
N ARG A 229 -3.51 -2.31 -0.71
CA ARG A 229 -4.06 -3.25 -1.67
C ARG A 229 -4.33 -2.57 -3.02
N HIS A 230 -4.02 -3.28 -4.10
CA HIS A 230 -4.43 -2.86 -5.43
C HIS A 230 -5.95 -2.73 -5.54
N TYR A 231 -6.38 -1.68 -6.23
CA TYR A 231 -7.78 -1.27 -6.35
C TYR A 231 -8.16 -0.96 -7.80
N THR A 232 -9.32 -1.43 -8.23
CA THR A 232 -9.90 -1.17 -9.55
C THR A 232 -11.42 -1.02 -9.44
N LEU A 233 -12.05 -0.37 -10.40
CA LEU A 233 -13.52 -0.38 -10.51
C LEU A 233 -14.04 -1.70 -11.06
N ASP A 234 -13.28 -2.37 -11.94
CA ASP A 234 -13.68 -3.61 -12.58
C ASP A 234 -12.45 -4.49 -12.87
N ARG A 235 -12.42 -5.69 -12.29
CA ARG A 235 -11.33 -6.66 -12.43
C ARG A 235 -11.24 -7.28 -13.83
N THR A 236 -12.28 -7.14 -14.65
CA THR A 236 -12.30 -7.66 -16.02
C THR A 236 -11.70 -6.71 -17.05
N TRP A 237 -11.37 -5.50 -16.62
CA TRP A 237 -10.73 -4.52 -17.50
C TRP A 237 -9.36 -4.97 -17.97
N LYS A 238 -9.02 -4.50 -19.17
CA LYS A 238 -7.69 -4.73 -19.76
C LYS A 238 -6.61 -4.04 -18.94
N GLY A 239 -5.56 -4.78 -18.60
CA GLY A 239 -4.41 -4.31 -17.83
C GLY A 239 -3.84 -5.41 -16.94
N THR A 240 -2.61 -5.24 -16.48
CA THR A 240 -1.87 -6.26 -15.74
C THR A 240 -2.33 -6.43 -14.29
N ASP A 241 -2.81 -5.34 -13.67
CA ASP A 241 -3.05 -5.30 -12.22
C ASP A 241 -4.53 -5.52 -11.84
N HIS A 242 -5.46 -5.36 -12.80
CA HIS A 242 -6.89 -5.44 -12.52
C HIS A 242 -7.33 -6.78 -11.92
N ALA A 243 -6.84 -7.90 -12.46
CA ALA A 243 -7.24 -9.24 -12.02
C ALA A 243 -6.85 -9.53 -10.55
N ALA A 244 -5.73 -8.99 -10.08
CA ALA A 244 -5.24 -9.14 -8.70
C ALA A 244 -5.78 -8.04 -7.76
N SER A 245 -6.47 -7.04 -8.29
CA SER A 245 -7.00 -5.90 -7.52
C SER A 245 -8.30 -6.26 -6.79
N LEU A 246 -8.62 -5.48 -5.77
CA LEU A 246 -9.95 -5.47 -5.15
C LEU A 246 -10.86 -4.47 -5.86
N GLU A 247 -12.12 -4.82 -6.00
CA GLU A 247 -13.19 -3.91 -6.43
C GLU A 247 -13.74 -3.09 -5.24
N PRO A 248 -14.57 -2.06 -5.49
CA PRO A 248 -15.04 -1.14 -4.44
C PRO A 248 -15.63 -1.83 -3.20
N ASP A 249 -16.48 -2.85 -3.40
CA ASP A 249 -17.09 -3.56 -2.26
C ASP A 249 -16.05 -4.37 -1.47
N GLY A 250 -15.04 -4.92 -2.14
CA GLY A 250 -13.91 -5.61 -1.52
C GLY A 250 -13.10 -4.65 -0.64
N VAL A 251 -12.72 -3.49 -1.15
CA VAL A 251 -11.96 -2.47 -0.40
C VAL A 251 -12.77 -1.92 0.77
N ARG A 252 -14.08 -1.65 0.57
CA ARG A 252 -14.97 -1.20 1.63
C ARG A 252 -15.07 -2.21 2.78
N LYS A 253 -15.22 -3.50 2.46
CA LYS A 253 -15.23 -4.59 3.46
C LYS A 253 -13.88 -4.70 4.18
N LEU A 254 -12.78 -4.65 3.44
CA LEU A 254 -11.43 -4.64 4.00
C LEU A 254 -11.25 -3.49 5.00
N ALA A 255 -11.58 -2.27 4.63
CA ALA A 255 -11.45 -1.11 5.51
C ALA A 255 -12.29 -1.24 6.78
N ARG A 256 -13.54 -1.73 6.66
CA ARG A 256 -14.42 -2.01 7.79
C ARG A 256 -13.82 -3.07 8.72
N ASP A 257 -13.40 -4.20 8.16
CA ASP A 257 -13.00 -5.38 8.93
C ASP A 257 -11.64 -5.14 9.63
N CYS A 258 -10.67 -4.54 8.95
CA CYS A 258 -9.40 -4.15 9.56
C CYS A 258 -9.58 -3.18 10.74
N ARG A 259 -10.46 -2.18 10.60
CA ARG A 259 -10.77 -1.24 11.68
C ARG A 259 -11.55 -1.92 12.83
N ALA A 260 -12.41 -2.89 12.51
CA ALA A 260 -13.12 -3.67 13.54
C ALA A 260 -12.14 -4.56 14.32
N VAL A 261 -11.24 -5.27 13.64
CA VAL A 261 -10.19 -6.07 14.28
C VAL A 261 -9.33 -5.21 15.20
N ALA A 262 -8.85 -4.05 14.74
CA ALA A 262 -8.03 -3.14 15.56
C ALA A 262 -8.75 -2.71 16.85
N LYS A 263 -10.06 -2.45 16.79
CA LYS A 263 -10.87 -2.14 17.98
C LYS A 263 -11.03 -3.33 18.92
N ALA A 264 -11.07 -4.56 18.38
CA ALA A 264 -11.25 -5.78 19.17
C ALA A 264 -9.94 -6.24 19.86
N LEU A 265 -8.77 -5.76 19.41
CA LEU A 265 -7.46 -6.08 19.98
C LEU A 265 -7.21 -5.36 21.30
N THR A 266 -7.99 -5.75 22.33
CA THR A 266 -7.90 -5.23 23.69
C THR A 266 -7.96 -6.37 24.71
N TYR A 267 -7.42 -6.14 25.90
CA TYR A 267 -7.62 -7.02 27.05
C TYR A 267 -8.85 -6.58 27.84
N LYS A 268 -9.51 -7.53 28.51
CA LYS A 268 -10.54 -7.19 29.50
C LYS A 268 -9.94 -6.31 30.60
N GLN A 269 -10.60 -5.20 30.89
CA GLN A 269 -10.19 -4.30 31.98
C GLN A 269 -10.67 -4.80 33.36
N GLU A 270 -11.72 -5.64 33.37
CA GLU A 270 -12.29 -6.29 34.55
C GLU A 270 -12.56 -7.76 34.21
N ASP A 271 -12.55 -8.66 35.24
CA ASP A 271 -12.83 -10.08 35.06
C ASP A 271 -14.21 -10.33 34.43
N ILE A 272 -15.18 -9.48 34.73
CA ILE A 272 -16.54 -9.53 34.21
C ILE A 272 -16.92 -8.14 33.70
N LEU A 273 -17.00 -7.99 32.39
CA LEU A 273 -17.40 -6.74 31.76
C LEU A 273 -18.86 -6.40 32.08
N ASP A 274 -19.23 -5.14 32.09
CA ASP A 274 -20.58 -4.67 32.38
C ASP A 274 -21.63 -5.32 31.48
N ILE A 275 -21.34 -5.50 30.21
CA ILE A 275 -22.23 -6.21 29.28
C ILE A 275 -22.46 -7.69 29.67
N GLU A 276 -21.50 -8.30 30.36
CA GLU A 276 -21.61 -9.70 30.83
C GLU A 276 -22.38 -9.81 32.16
N LYS A 277 -22.38 -8.76 32.98
CA LYS A 277 -23.01 -8.78 34.35
C LYS A 277 -24.47 -9.14 34.28
N VAL A 278 -25.24 -8.58 33.35
CA VAL A 278 -26.66 -8.89 33.16
C VAL A 278 -26.87 -10.35 32.81
N GLN A 279 -26.12 -10.88 31.89
CA GLN A 279 -26.21 -12.29 31.46
C GLN A 279 -25.73 -13.25 32.55
N ARG A 280 -24.68 -12.88 33.27
CA ARG A 280 -24.18 -13.67 34.42
C ARG A 280 -25.24 -13.82 35.48
N ASN A 281 -25.92 -12.75 35.91
CA ASN A 281 -26.96 -12.75 36.89
C ASN A 281 -28.19 -13.56 36.47
N LYS A 282 -28.51 -13.57 35.17
CA LYS A 282 -29.62 -14.30 34.59
C LYS A 282 -29.34 -15.79 34.46
N LEU A 283 -28.14 -16.17 34.02
CA LEU A 283 -27.83 -17.51 33.53
C LEU A 283 -27.02 -18.36 34.53
N LYS A 284 -26.23 -17.76 35.44
CA LYS A 284 -25.40 -18.49 36.42
C LYS A 284 -26.09 -18.65 37.78
N LYS A 285 -27.38 -19.08 37.82
CA LYS A 285 -28.15 -19.19 39.05
C LYS A 285 -27.89 -20.46 39.87
N ASN A 286 -27.55 -21.57 39.24
CA ASN A 286 -27.51 -22.89 39.87
C ASN A 286 -26.15 -23.56 39.70
N GLN A 287 -25.06 -22.85 39.91
CA GLN A 287 -23.72 -23.42 39.73
C GLN A 287 -23.13 -23.84 41.08
N VAL A 288 -22.53 -25.03 41.10
CA VAL A 288 -21.70 -25.48 42.21
C VAL A 288 -20.47 -24.58 42.31
N LYS A 289 -20.20 -24.07 43.52
CA LYS A 289 -18.96 -23.32 43.77
C LYS A 289 -17.79 -24.30 43.84
N TRP A 290 -16.74 -24.02 43.14
CA TRP A 290 -15.46 -24.74 43.19
C TRP A 290 -14.74 -24.45 44.51
#